data_9a99645e30dc34971af83a9b105b2ce3
#
_entry.id   9a99645e30dc34971af83a9b105b2ce3
#
_cell.length_a   1.000
_cell.length_b   1.000
_cell.length_c   1.000
_cell.angle_alpha   90.00
_cell.angle_beta   90.00
_cell.angle_gamma   90.00
#
_symmetry.space_group_name_H-M   'P 1'
#
loop_
_entity.id
_entity.type
_entity.pdbx_description
1 polymer ?
#
loop_
_entity_poly.entity_id
_entity_poly.type
_entity_poly.pdbx_seq_one_letter_code
_entity_poly.pdbx_strand_id
1 'polypeptide(L)'
;MKKTFTGRNSQIGEYFTGDYLYTSYDISDSSTWDPLLESDVVFLILPKTETVLDDAKRFMLSAMNSNIKHIVKIGSLGPWRLIHSQLESFMREARIPYTSFDIAPLMNNLFTEQYNNGVLDNYRGRATAPYLDPQCLATAIEQCLGNEKHFYKNYSATGPVQYTIEQVAQTMKDNGFPVKNIVNAKYEKTHTALKNYTNDFALMKTLGARYLTEDWTPETSWDLKCHFNIGSRTLDQFIKDDEHIFTQDFAEDKNL
;
A
#
# COMPACT_ATOMS: atom_id res chain seq x y z
N MET A 1 -15.48 21.25 1.24
CA MET A 1 -14.89 20.30 0.28
C MET A 1 -15.17 18.90 0.79
N LYS A 2 -16.00 18.13 0.06
CA LYS A 2 -16.38 16.76 0.41
C LYS A 2 -15.22 15.83 0.07
N LYS A 3 -14.69 15.12 1.07
CA LYS A 3 -13.59 14.17 0.92
C LYS A 3 -14.09 12.77 1.23
N THR A 4 -14.00 11.87 0.27
CA THR A 4 -14.45 10.49 0.43
C THR A 4 -13.30 9.51 0.27
N PHE A 5 -13.20 8.58 1.21
CA PHE A 5 -12.15 7.59 1.29
C PHE A 5 -12.70 6.20 1.05
N THR A 6 -11.96 5.43 0.28
CA THR A 6 -12.14 3.98 0.20
C THR A 6 -11.20 3.30 1.20
N GLY A 7 -11.55 2.08 1.62
CA GLY A 7 -10.65 1.26 2.42
C GLY A 7 -10.49 1.69 3.89
N ARG A 8 -11.60 2.03 4.58
CA ARG A 8 -11.59 2.29 6.03
C ARG A 8 -10.94 1.15 6.81
N ASN A 9 -11.23 -0.08 6.43
CA ASN A 9 -10.68 -1.29 7.04
C ASN A 9 -9.34 -1.73 6.39
N SER A 10 -8.69 -0.84 5.63
CA SER A 10 -7.36 -1.10 5.10
C SER A 10 -6.30 -0.82 6.17
N GLN A 11 -5.10 -1.34 5.94
CA GLN A 11 -3.97 -1.23 6.86
C GLN A 11 -3.48 0.21 7.13
N ILE A 12 -3.99 1.21 6.41
CA ILE A 12 -3.73 2.62 6.66
C ILE A 12 -4.97 3.38 7.12
N GLY A 13 -6.16 2.75 7.05
CA GLY A 13 -7.44 3.41 7.31
C GLY A 13 -7.55 3.95 8.74
N GLU A 14 -6.99 3.27 9.71
CA GLU A 14 -6.99 3.63 11.12
C GLU A 14 -6.07 4.82 11.47
N TYR A 15 -5.08 5.10 10.61
CA TYR A 15 -4.10 6.17 10.82
C TYR A 15 -4.54 7.54 10.29
N PHE A 16 -5.67 7.62 9.61
CA PHE A 16 -6.23 8.90 9.19
C PHE A 16 -6.89 9.62 10.36
N THR A 17 -6.53 10.89 10.56
CA THR A 17 -6.98 11.71 11.69
C THR A 17 -8.09 12.69 11.33
N GLY A 18 -8.30 12.97 10.06
CA GLY A 18 -9.32 13.89 9.58
C GLY A 18 -10.73 13.30 9.59
N ASP A 19 -11.73 14.20 9.50
CA ASP A 19 -13.13 13.81 9.32
C ASP A 19 -13.41 13.53 7.83
N TYR A 20 -13.48 12.26 7.47
CA TYR A 20 -13.66 11.79 6.11
C TYR A 20 -14.93 10.95 5.99
N LEU A 21 -15.57 11.04 4.84
CA LEU A 21 -16.63 10.10 4.49
C LEU A 21 -15.98 8.80 4.00
N TYR A 22 -16.35 7.69 4.60
CA TYR A 22 -15.91 6.38 4.14
C TYR A 22 -17.01 5.69 3.37
N THR A 23 -16.65 5.10 2.24
CA THR A 23 -17.57 4.31 1.44
C THR A 23 -16.97 2.97 1.06
N SER A 24 -17.81 1.96 1.03
CA SER A 24 -17.50 0.71 0.34
C SER A 24 -17.80 0.91 -1.14
N TYR A 25 -16.90 0.47 -1.99
CA TYR A 25 -17.11 0.52 -3.43
C TYR A 25 -16.51 -0.74 -4.07
N ASP A 26 -17.06 -1.11 -5.20
CA ASP A 26 -16.49 -2.09 -6.11
C ASP A 26 -16.10 -1.38 -7.40
N ILE A 27 -14.80 -1.36 -7.73
CA ILE A 27 -14.32 -0.69 -8.95
C ILE A 27 -14.88 -1.32 -10.22
N SER A 28 -15.30 -2.58 -10.18
CA SER A 28 -15.91 -3.30 -11.31
C SER A 28 -17.40 -3.02 -11.48
N ASP A 29 -18.07 -2.50 -10.43
CA ASP A 29 -19.52 -2.22 -10.41
C ASP A 29 -19.80 -0.71 -10.32
N SER A 30 -20.18 -0.12 -11.45
CA SER A 30 -20.48 1.31 -11.56
C SER A 30 -21.65 1.77 -10.69
N SER A 31 -22.53 0.88 -10.26
CA SER A 31 -23.64 1.25 -9.37
C SER A 31 -23.19 1.64 -7.96
N THR A 32 -21.94 1.31 -7.60
CA THR A 32 -21.33 1.63 -6.30
C THR A 32 -20.52 2.94 -6.31
N TRP A 33 -20.40 3.63 -7.43
CA TRP A 33 -19.48 4.77 -7.60
C TRP A 33 -20.05 6.12 -7.17
N ASP A 34 -21.36 6.27 -7.07
CA ASP A 34 -22.03 7.56 -6.80
C ASP A 34 -21.44 8.31 -5.60
N PRO A 35 -21.18 7.69 -4.43
CA PRO A 35 -20.61 8.42 -3.29
C PRO A 35 -19.24 9.03 -3.58
N LEU A 36 -18.45 8.41 -4.47
CA LEU A 36 -17.15 8.91 -4.91
C LEU A 36 -17.32 10.03 -5.93
N LEU A 37 -18.18 9.83 -6.93
CA LEU A 37 -18.41 10.80 -8.02
C LEU A 37 -19.03 12.12 -7.53
N GLU A 38 -19.77 12.10 -6.42
CA GLU A 38 -20.31 13.30 -5.76
C GLU A 38 -19.30 14.05 -4.88
N SER A 39 -18.07 13.57 -4.79
CA SER A 39 -17.05 14.14 -3.90
C SER A 39 -16.16 15.15 -4.64
N ASP A 40 -15.58 16.10 -3.88
CA ASP A 40 -14.55 16.99 -4.41
C ASP A 40 -13.17 16.32 -4.48
N VAL A 41 -12.86 15.48 -3.48
CA VAL A 41 -11.58 14.76 -3.38
C VAL A 41 -11.82 13.32 -3.01
N VAL A 42 -11.18 12.41 -3.72
CA VAL A 42 -11.28 10.96 -3.50
C VAL A 42 -9.91 10.40 -3.14
N PHE A 43 -9.87 9.64 -2.03
CA PHE A 43 -8.77 8.73 -1.75
C PHE A 43 -9.14 7.32 -2.19
N LEU A 44 -8.34 6.76 -3.09
CA LEU A 44 -8.64 5.53 -3.81
C LEU A 44 -7.60 4.44 -3.52
N ILE A 45 -8.05 3.32 -2.96
CA ILE A 45 -7.29 2.08 -2.89
C ILE A 45 -7.85 1.14 -3.94
N LEU A 46 -7.02 0.73 -4.89
CA LEU A 46 -7.42 -0.19 -5.94
C LEU A 46 -7.35 -1.64 -5.44
N PRO A 47 -8.36 -2.47 -5.75
CA PRO A 47 -8.32 -3.90 -5.44
C PRO A 47 -7.27 -4.61 -6.29
N LYS A 48 -6.90 -5.80 -5.85
CA LYS A 48 -5.96 -6.67 -6.55
C LYS A 48 -6.74 -7.66 -7.43
N THR A 49 -7.28 -7.19 -8.56
CA THR A 49 -8.07 -8.00 -9.51
C THR A 49 -7.45 -8.00 -10.91
N GLU A 50 -7.78 -8.98 -11.72
CA GLU A 50 -7.28 -9.10 -13.11
C GLU A 50 -7.74 -7.94 -14.00
N THR A 51 -8.92 -7.39 -13.73
CA THR A 51 -9.55 -6.33 -14.53
C THR A 51 -9.28 -4.93 -14.01
N VAL A 52 -8.51 -4.80 -12.91
CA VAL A 52 -8.36 -3.54 -12.15
C VAL A 52 -7.97 -2.34 -13.01
N LEU A 53 -7.13 -2.52 -14.02
CA LEU A 53 -6.70 -1.41 -14.88
C LEU A 53 -7.85 -0.88 -15.73
N ASP A 54 -8.63 -1.78 -16.35
CA ASP A 54 -9.74 -1.41 -17.22
C ASP A 54 -10.90 -0.85 -16.39
N ASP A 55 -11.18 -1.45 -15.24
CA ASP A 55 -12.19 -0.98 -14.31
C ASP A 55 -11.84 0.41 -13.75
N ALA A 56 -10.59 0.61 -13.36
CA ALA A 56 -10.11 1.91 -12.91
C ALA A 56 -10.19 2.97 -14.02
N LYS A 57 -9.84 2.64 -15.26
CA LYS A 57 -10.01 3.56 -16.39
C LYS A 57 -11.46 3.94 -16.63
N ARG A 58 -12.40 2.98 -16.52
CA ARG A 58 -13.84 3.27 -16.62
C ARG A 58 -14.30 4.22 -15.52
N PHE A 59 -13.86 3.98 -14.27
CA PHE A 59 -14.13 4.90 -13.17
C PHE A 59 -13.55 6.30 -13.43
N MET A 60 -12.30 6.40 -13.94
CA MET A 60 -11.67 7.67 -14.26
C MET A 60 -12.43 8.45 -15.36
N LEU A 61 -12.98 7.76 -16.38
CA LEU A 61 -13.84 8.39 -17.39
C LEU A 61 -15.12 8.96 -16.77
N SER A 62 -15.72 8.26 -15.80
CA SER A 62 -16.88 8.79 -15.07
C SER A 62 -16.47 9.97 -14.18
N ALA A 63 -15.30 9.93 -13.56
CA ALA A 63 -14.76 11.01 -12.75
C ALA A 63 -14.54 12.31 -13.53
N MET A 64 -14.18 12.24 -14.82
CA MET A 64 -14.04 13.43 -15.68
C MET A 64 -15.34 14.23 -15.83
N ASN A 65 -16.49 13.57 -15.71
CA ASN A 65 -17.82 14.20 -15.84
C ASN A 65 -18.47 14.43 -14.46
N SER A 66 -17.72 14.32 -13.38
CA SER A 66 -18.18 14.47 -12.01
C SER A 66 -17.64 15.74 -11.34
N ASN A 67 -17.89 15.87 -10.04
CA ASN A 67 -17.37 16.99 -9.24
C ASN A 67 -15.94 16.74 -8.70
N ILE A 68 -15.33 15.60 -9.01
CA ILE A 68 -14.00 15.26 -8.49
C ILE A 68 -12.94 16.22 -9.04
N LYS A 69 -12.27 16.90 -8.12
CA LYS A 69 -11.19 17.85 -8.41
C LYS A 69 -9.81 17.24 -8.18
N HIS A 70 -9.72 16.18 -7.38
CA HIS A 70 -8.46 15.53 -7.06
C HIS A 70 -8.66 14.08 -6.66
N ILE A 71 -7.85 13.19 -7.22
CA ILE A 71 -7.78 11.79 -6.83
C ILE A 71 -6.41 11.52 -6.21
N VAL A 72 -6.39 11.07 -4.96
CA VAL A 72 -5.17 10.57 -4.31
C VAL A 72 -5.24 9.05 -4.30
N LYS A 73 -4.21 8.38 -4.79
CA LYS A 73 -4.19 6.91 -4.84
C LYS A 73 -2.90 6.32 -4.30
N ILE A 74 -2.98 5.07 -3.85
CA ILE A 74 -1.82 4.24 -3.55
C ILE A 74 -1.42 3.46 -4.79
N GLY A 75 -0.13 3.47 -5.08
CA GLY A 75 0.56 2.62 -6.01
C GLY A 75 1.45 1.61 -5.31
N SER A 76 2.41 1.05 -6.03
CA SER A 76 3.36 0.07 -5.51
C SER A 76 4.75 0.32 -6.06
N LEU A 77 5.76 0.24 -5.22
CA LEU A 77 7.17 0.18 -5.65
C LEU A 77 7.54 -1.21 -6.18
N GLY A 78 6.61 -2.12 -6.24
CA GLY A 78 6.80 -3.49 -6.63
C GLY A 78 6.50 -3.80 -8.10
N PRO A 79 6.42 -5.08 -8.46
CA PRO A 79 6.04 -5.54 -9.81
C PRO A 79 4.74 -4.91 -10.33
N TRP A 80 3.87 -4.51 -9.42
CA TRP A 80 2.60 -3.83 -9.69
C TRP A 80 2.76 -2.40 -10.19
N ARG A 81 3.95 -1.84 -10.10
CA ARG A 81 4.23 -0.47 -10.57
C ARG A 81 3.81 -0.24 -12.01
N LEU A 82 3.90 -1.27 -12.85
CA LEU A 82 3.50 -1.19 -14.26
C LEU A 82 2.02 -0.83 -14.42
N ILE A 83 1.12 -1.51 -13.69
CA ILE A 83 -0.33 -1.23 -13.75
C ILE A 83 -0.62 0.18 -13.24
N HIS A 84 -0.02 0.56 -12.13
CA HIS A 84 -0.20 1.90 -11.57
C HIS A 84 0.32 2.99 -12.52
N SER A 85 1.47 2.77 -13.19
CA SER A 85 2.02 3.72 -14.15
C SER A 85 1.16 3.89 -15.41
N GLN A 86 0.54 2.82 -15.89
CA GLN A 86 -0.40 2.89 -17.00
C GLN A 86 -1.65 3.71 -16.64
N LEU A 87 -2.18 3.52 -15.42
CA LEU A 87 -3.31 4.33 -14.95
C LEU A 87 -2.92 5.81 -14.76
N GLU A 88 -1.72 6.08 -14.25
CA GLU A 88 -1.20 7.45 -14.09
C GLU A 88 -1.02 8.15 -15.43
N SER A 89 -0.49 7.45 -16.44
CA SER A 89 -0.40 7.97 -17.81
C SER A 89 -1.77 8.30 -18.36
N PHE A 90 -2.74 7.39 -18.19
CA PHE A 90 -4.11 7.62 -18.60
C PHE A 90 -4.73 8.86 -17.91
N MET A 91 -4.60 8.98 -16.57
CA MET A 91 -5.12 10.14 -15.84
C MET A 91 -4.47 11.45 -16.30
N ARG A 92 -3.17 11.44 -16.59
CA ARG A 92 -2.44 12.60 -17.08
C ARG A 92 -2.91 13.04 -18.46
N GLU A 93 -3.07 12.09 -19.38
CA GLU A 93 -3.60 12.33 -20.74
C GLU A 93 -5.04 12.86 -20.70
N ALA A 94 -5.85 12.30 -19.82
CA ALA A 94 -7.24 12.71 -19.57
C ALA A 94 -7.35 14.02 -18.75
N ARG A 95 -6.23 14.59 -18.30
CA ARG A 95 -6.16 15.80 -17.46
C ARG A 95 -6.94 15.68 -16.15
N ILE A 96 -7.00 14.49 -15.57
CA ILE A 96 -7.58 14.23 -14.24
C ILE A 96 -6.52 14.56 -13.19
N PRO A 97 -6.71 15.54 -12.30
CA PRO A 97 -5.74 15.86 -11.27
C PRO A 97 -5.60 14.68 -10.28
N TYR A 98 -4.37 14.19 -10.13
CA TYR A 98 -4.09 13.08 -9.23
C TYR A 98 -2.78 13.27 -8.47
N THR A 99 -2.68 12.59 -7.33
CA THR A 99 -1.43 12.30 -6.61
C THR A 99 -1.32 10.80 -6.39
N SER A 100 -0.18 10.22 -6.69
CA SER A 100 0.10 8.81 -6.45
C SER A 100 1.22 8.64 -5.45
N PHE A 101 1.04 7.73 -4.49
CA PHE A 101 2.10 7.26 -3.60
C PHE A 101 2.47 5.83 -3.99
N ASP A 102 3.65 5.64 -4.54
CA ASP A 102 4.23 4.32 -4.76
C ASP A 102 4.88 3.87 -3.46
N ILE A 103 4.26 2.90 -2.81
CA ILE A 103 4.61 2.53 -1.44
C ILE A 103 5.52 1.29 -1.38
N ALA A 104 6.45 1.31 -0.43
CA ALA A 104 7.08 0.10 0.09
C ALA A 104 6.09 -0.71 0.93
N PRO A 105 6.39 -1.97 1.29
CA PRO A 105 5.56 -2.73 2.23
C PRO A 105 5.37 -1.97 3.52
N LEU A 106 4.15 -1.98 4.02
CA LEU A 106 3.83 -1.34 5.30
C LEU A 106 4.37 -2.17 6.47
N MET A 107 4.76 -1.52 7.55
CA MET A 107 5.30 -2.17 8.75
C MET A 107 4.27 -3.07 9.42
N ASN A 108 3.01 -2.65 9.46
CA ASN A 108 1.93 -3.46 10.05
C ASN A 108 1.61 -4.73 9.26
N ASN A 109 1.94 -4.82 7.94
CA ASN A 109 1.82 -6.07 7.17
C ASN A 109 2.69 -7.20 7.74
N LEU A 110 3.77 -6.86 8.43
CA LEU A 110 4.60 -7.87 9.11
C LEU A 110 3.79 -8.65 10.13
N PHE A 111 2.87 -8.00 10.83
CA PHE A 111 2.09 -8.59 11.92
C PHE A 111 0.75 -9.16 11.43
N THR A 112 0.13 -8.54 10.45
CA THR A 112 -1.19 -8.95 9.94
C THR A 112 -1.14 -10.00 8.84
N GLU A 113 -0.03 -10.05 8.06
CA GLU A 113 0.05 -10.92 6.89
C GLU A 113 1.23 -11.91 6.93
N GLN A 114 2.35 -11.53 7.56
CA GLN A 114 3.59 -12.29 7.44
C GLN A 114 3.95 -13.09 8.71
N TYR A 115 3.55 -12.62 9.89
CA TYR A 115 3.85 -13.27 11.15
C TYR A 115 2.65 -14.04 11.67
N ASN A 116 2.85 -15.34 11.98
CA ASN A 116 1.81 -16.18 12.56
C ASN A 116 2.44 -17.21 13.51
N ASN A 117 2.06 -17.19 14.79
CA ASN A 117 2.43 -18.17 15.82
C ASN A 117 3.94 -18.48 15.90
N GLY A 118 4.78 -17.46 15.75
CA GLY A 118 6.23 -17.59 15.79
C GLY A 118 6.87 -17.94 14.45
N VAL A 119 6.10 -18.00 13.37
CA VAL A 119 6.60 -18.19 12.00
C VAL A 119 6.52 -16.88 11.26
N LEU A 120 7.62 -16.47 10.64
CA LEU A 120 7.69 -15.28 9.77
C LEU A 120 7.82 -15.73 8.31
N ASP A 121 6.82 -15.44 7.51
CA ASP A 121 6.82 -15.72 6.07
C ASP A 121 7.69 -14.72 5.31
N ASN A 122 8.67 -15.25 4.57
CA ASN A 122 9.53 -14.45 3.69
C ASN A 122 9.04 -14.53 2.26
N TYR A 123 8.47 -13.44 1.74
CA TYR A 123 8.00 -13.32 0.35
C TYR A 123 9.04 -12.73 -0.60
N ARG A 124 10.25 -12.38 -0.10
CA ARG A 124 11.25 -11.61 -0.85
C ARG A 124 12.57 -12.33 -1.10
N GLY A 125 12.70 -13.56 -0.63
CA GLY A 125 13.96 -14.29 -0.74
C GLY A 125 15.08 -13.53 0.00
N ARG A 126 16.12 -13.10 -0.74
CA ARG A 126 17.27 -12.36 -0.18
C ARG A 126 17.15 -10.84 -0.29
N ALA A 127 16.11 -10.34 -0.96
CA ALA A 127 15.94 -8.91 -1.14
C ALA A 127 15.65 -8.20 0.18
N THR A 128 16.12 -6.97 0.30
CA THR A 128 15.79 -6.10 1.42
C THR A 128 14.51 -5.29 1.13
N ALA A 129 13.91 -4.72 2.16
CA ALA A 129 12.78 -3.83 2.01
C ALA A 129 12.87 -2.64 2.98
N PRO A 130 12.58 -1.42 2.50
CA PRO A 130 12.46 -0.24 3.34
C PRO A 130 11.02 -0.13 3.84
N TYR A 131 10.62 -0.97 4.81
CA TYR A 131 9.26 -1.00 5.35
C TYR A 131 8.80 0.39 5.76
N LEU A 132 7.60 0.76 5.31
CA LEU A 132 7.01 2.08 5.49
C LEU A 132 6.07 2.09 6.70
N ASP A 133 6.23 3.09 7.54
CA ASP A 133 5.30 3.40 8.63
C ASP A 133 3.95 3.88 8.05
N PRO A 134 2.84 3.18 8.33
CA PRO A 134 1.52 3.54 7.80
C PRO A 134 1.04 4.91 8.25
N GLN A 135 1.41 5.37 9.44
CA GLN A 135 1.07 6.71 9.93
C GLN A 135 1.73 7.82 9.10
N CYS A 136 3.00 7.61 8.73
CA CYS A 136 3.71 8.57 7.87
C CYS A 136 3.05 8.68 6.50
N LEU A 137 2.60 7.56 5.94
CA LEU A 137 1.87 7.54 4.67
C LEU A 137 0.52 8.26 4.79
N ALA A 138 -0.25 7.95 5.84
CA ALA A 138 -1.54 8.59 6.07
C ALA A 138 -1.40 10.12 6.18
N THR A 139 -0.42 10.59 6.97
CA THR A 139 -0.12 12.02 7.12
C THR A 139 0.22 12.68 5.79
N ALA A 140 1.04 12.04 4.94
CA ALA A 140 1.39 12.57 3.62
C ALA A 140 0.17 12.64 2.69
N ILE A 141 -0.68 11.62 2.71
CA ILE A 141 -1.94 11.60 1.96
C ILE A 141 -2.82 12.77 2.39
N GLU A 142 -3.02 12.97 3.71
CA GLU A 142 -3.84 14.06 4.24
C GLU A 142 -3.35 15.45 3.79
N GLN A 143 -2.04 15.66 3.72
CA GLN A 143 -1.44 16.91 3.23
C GLN A 143 -1.66 17.16 1.74
N CYS A 144 -1.89 16.08 0.96
CA CYS A 144 -2.14 16.17 -0.48
C CYS A 144 -3.59 16.51 -0.83
N LEU A 145 -4.55 16.17 0.04
CA LEU A 145 -5.98 16.19 -0.29
C LEU A 145 -6.47 17.58 -0.74
N GLY A 146 -6.71 17.74 -2.03
CA GLY A 146 -7.15 18.99 -2.64
C GLY A 146 -6.08 20.08 -2.72
N ASN A 147 -4.82 19.74 -2.53
CA ASN A 147 -3.70 20.67 -2.60
C ASN A 147 -3.05 20.62 -3.99
N GLU A 148 -3.27 21.65 -4.79
CA GLU A 148 -2.82 21.75 -6.19
C GLU A 148 -1.30 21.61 -6.37
N LYS A 149 -0.51 21.91 -5.33
CA LYS A 149 0.95 21.70 -5.32
C LYS A 149 1.33 20.26 -5.61
N HIS A 150 0.45 19.32 -5.28
CA HIS A 150 0.67 17.88 -5.43
C HIS A 150 -0.03 17.27 -6.65
N PHE A 151 -0.71 18.07 -7.48
CA PHE A 151 -1.36 17.57 -8.68
C PHE A 151 -0.36 17.03 -9.69
N TYR A 152 -0.70 15.90 -10.31
CA TYR A 152 0.11 15.17 -11.28
C TYR A 152 1.49 14.72 -10.76
N LYS A 153 1.60 14.50 -9.46
CA LYS A 153 2.82 14.05 -8.80
C LYS A 153 2.75 12.59 -8.41
N ASN A 154 3.89 11.92 -8.54
CA ASN A 154 4.13 10.59 -8.05
C ASN A 154 5.24 10.67 -7.00
N TYR A 155 4.99 10.14 -5.82
CA TYR A 155 5.92 10.11 -4.70
C TYR A 155 6.26 8.68 -4.35
N SER A 156 7.53 8.39 -4.12
CA SER A 156 7.99 7.12 -3.59
C SER A 156 7.97 7.18 -2.06
N ALA A 157 7.10 6.40 -1.43
CA ALA A 157 6.98 6.38 0.02
C ALA A 157 7.62 5.12 0.60
N THR A 158 8.69 5.32 1.36
CA THR A 158 9.48 4.24 1.98
C THR A 158 9.82 4.56 3.42
N GLY A 159 10.16 3.52 4.19
CA GLY A 159 10.84 3.69 5.45
C GLY A 159 12.30 4.16 5.28
N PRO A 160 12.95 4.56 6.37
CA PRO A 160 14.29 5.14 6.34
C PRO A 160 15.41 4.10 6.24
N VAL A 161 15.11 2.83 6.50
CA VAL A 161 16.10 1.75 6.62
C VAL A 161 15.68 0.55 5.79
N GLN A 162 16.65 -0.04 5.11
CA GLN A 162 16.52 -1.32 4.41
C GLN A 162 16.70 -2.47 5.39
N TYR A 163 15.76 -3.42 5.42
CA TYR A 163 15.83 -4.61 6.26
C TYR A 163 15.85 -5.88 5.42
N THR A 164 16.76 -6.80 5.74
CA THR A 164 16.58 -8.21 5.35
C THR A 164 15.52 -8.84 6.24
N ILE A 165 15.00 -10.01 5.84
CA ILE A 165 14.00 -10.71 6.68
C ILE A 165 14.59 -11.18 8.02
N GLU A 166 15.88 -11.49 8.07
CA GLU A 166 16.59 -11.85 9.29
C GLU A 166 16.71 -10.66 10.25
N GLN A 167 16.97 -9.45 9.71
CA GLN A 167 16.98 -8.22 10.51
C GLN A 167 15.58 -7.90 11.04
N VAL A 168 14.53 -8.08 10.21
CA VAL A 168 13.14 -7.97 10.67
C VAL A 168 12.88 -8.94 11.82
N ALA A 169 13.21 -10.23 11.65
CA ALA A 169 13.03 -11.25 12.68
C ALA A 169 13.77 -10.92 13.98
N GLN A 170 15.00 -10.39 13.87
CA GLN A 170 15.76 -9.98 15.04
C GLN A 170 15.13 -8.78 15.75
N THR A 171 14.74 -7.75 14.99
CA THR A 171 14.04 -6.57 15.55
C THR A 171 12.74 -6.98 16.24
N MET A 172 11.96 -7.90 15.66
CA MET A 172 10.75 -8.44 16.30
C MET A 172 11.06 -9.16 17.61
N LYS A 173 12.10 -10.01 17.64
CA LYS A 173 12.54 -10.72 18.86
C LYS A 173 12.97 -9.75 19.97
N ASP A 174 13.74 -8.73 19.62
CA ASP A 174 14.24 -7.73 20.56
C ASP A 174 13.10 -6.91 21.19
N ASN A 175 11.93 -6.88 20.52
CA ASN A 175 10.70 -6.25 20.98
C ASN A 175 9.64 -7.26 21.50
N GLY A 176 10.05 -8.47 21.88
CA GLY A 176 9.20 -9.42 22.59
C GLY A 176 8.36 -10.36 21.71
N PHE A 177 8.45 -10.27 20.38
CA PHE A 177 7.74 -11.19 19.48
C PHE A 177 8.52 -12.49 19.30
N PRO A 178 7.96 -13.66 19.63
CA PRO A 178 8.70 -14.92 19.61
C PRO A 178 8.84 -15.50 18.19
N VAL A 179 9.70 -14.91 17.36
CA VAL A 179 10.00 -15.47 16.03
C VAL A 179 10.85 -16.71 16.17
N LYS A 180 10.26 -17.88 15.93
CA LYS A 180 10.92 -19.20 16.01
C LYS A 180 11.57 -19.60 14.70
N ASN A 181 10.86 -19.37 13.59
CA ASN A 181 11.27 -19.77 12.25
C ASN A 181 11.00 -18.67 11.22
N ILE A 182 11.87 -18.62 10.21
CA ILE A 182 11.63 -17.88 8.96
C ILE A 182 11.37 -18.93 7.88
N VAL A 183 10.25 -18.81 7.17
CA VAL A 183 9.87 -19.72 6.10
C VAL A 183 9.79 -18.97 4.80
N ASN A 184 10.57 -19.39 3.80
CA ASN A 184 10.44 -18.82 2.47
C ASN A 184 9.09 -19.21 1.88
N ALA A 185 8.30 -18.22 1.50
CA ALA A 185 7.02 -18.44 0.85
C ALA A 185 7.23 -19.26 -0.42
N LYS A 186 6.39 -20.28 -0.62
CA LYS A 186 6.46 -21.06 -1.83
C LYS A 186 6.08 -20.20 -3.03
N TYR A 187 6.75 -20.44 -4.15
CA TYR A 187 6.49 -19.78 -5.44
C TYR A 187 4.99 -19.75 -5.80
N GLU A 188 4.26 -20.82 -5.47
CA GLU A 188 2.83 -20.93 -5.73
C GLU A 188 1.98 -19.88 -4.99
N LYS A 189 2.32 -19.53 -3.74
CA LYS A 189 1.61 -18.47 -3.00
C LYS A 189 1.82 -17.10 -3.65
N THR A 190 3.06 -16.80 -4.04
CA THR A 190 3.40 -15.55 -4.72
C THR A 190 2.83 -15.52 -6.15
N HIS A 191 2.87 -16.65 -6.86
CA HIS A 191 2.31 -16.77 -8.20
C HIS A 191 0.77 -16.64 -8.20
N THR A 192 0.08 -17.17 -7.20
CA THR A 192 -1.38 -17.00 -7.05
C THR A 192 -1.72 -15.53 -6.77
N ALA A 193 -0.96 -14.86 -5.92
CA ALA A 193 -1.12 -13.43 -5.72
C ALA A 193 -0.87 -12.63 -7.01
N LEU A 194 0.08 -13.06 -7.84
CA LEU A 194 0.39 -12.44 -9.14
C LEU A 194 -0.66 -12.71 -10.21
N LYS A 195 -1.27 -13.90 -10.24
CA LYS A 195 -2.34 -14.25 -11.19
C LYS A 195 -3.53 -13.29 -11.13
N ASN A 196 -3.80 -12.73 -9.97
CA ASN A 196 -4.91 -11.80 -9.77
C ASN A 196 -4.71 -10.43 -10.44
N TYR A 197 -3.59 -10.19 -11.16
CA TYR A 197 -3.24 -8.86 -11.65
C TYR A 197 -3.04 -8.72 -13.16
N THR A 198 -2.88 -9.81 -13.89
CA THR A 198 -2.71 -9.77 -15.34
C THR A 198 -2.98 -11.13 -15.97
N ASN A 199 -3.70 -11.13 -17.09
CA ASN A 199 -3.86 -12.30 -17.94
C ASN A 199 -2.62 -12.57 -18.82
N ASP A 200 -1.63 -11.67 -18.82
CA ASP A 200 -0.35 -11.92 -19.49
C ASP A 200 0.53 -12.83 -18.63
N PHE A 201 0.37 -14.12 -18.86
CA PHE A 201 1.10 -15.16 -18.14
C PHE A 201 2.64 -15.05 -18.30
N ALA A 202 3.12 -14.57 -19.45
CA ALA A 202 4.55 -14.39 -19.71
C ALA A 202 5.11 -13.22 -18.87
N LEU A 203 4.38 -12.11 -18.83
CA LEU A 203 4.72 -10.96 -17.98
C LEU A 203 4.70 -11.34 -16.49
N MET A 204 3.67 -12.08 -16.06
CA MET A 204 3.57 -12.54 -14.67
C MET A 204 4.67 -13.48 -14.27
N LYS A 205 5.01 -14.44 -15.14
CA LYS A 205 6.11 -15.38 -14.89
C LYS A 205 7.44 -14.65 -14.77
N THR A 206 7.66 -13.64 -15.60
CA THR A 206 8.86 -12.81 -15.59
C THR A 206 8.93 -11.95 -14.33
N LEU A 207 7.84 -11.26 -13.99
CA LEU A 207 7.78 -10.41 -12.80
C LEU A 207 7.85 -11.25 -11.51
N GLY A 208 7.18 -12.39 -11.46
CA GLY A 208 7.21 -13.29 -10.32
C GLY A 208 8.57 -13.96 -10.13
N ALA A 209 9.22 -14.38 -11.21
CA ALA A 209 10.58 -14.93 -11.16
C ALA A 209 11.57 -13.88 -10.65
N ARG A 210 11.51 -12.65 -11.15
CA ARG A 210 12.33 -11.53 -10.67
C ARG A 210 12.09 -11.22 -9.21
N TYR A 211 10.84 -11.19 -8.77
CA TYR A 211 10.48 -10.91 -7.39
C TYR A 211 11.03 -11.94 -6.39
N LEU A 212 11.14 -13.20 -6.82
CA LEU A 212 11.59 -14.30 -5.96
C LEU A 212 13.09 -14.62 -6.10
N THR A 213 13.71 -14.27 -7.23
CA THR A 213 15.08 -14.71 -7.56
C THR A 213 16.08 -13.58 -7.72
N GLU A 214 15.63 -12.38 -8.05
CA GLU A 214 16.50 -11.21 -8.13
C GLU A 214 16.41 -10.43 -6.84
N ASP A 215 17.55 -9.86 -6.42
CA ASP A 215 17.65 -8.91 -5.29
C ASP A 215 16.95 -7.59 -5.65
N TRP A 216 15.63 -7.68 -5.88
CA TRP A 216 14.84 -6.51 -6.17
C TRP A 216 14.54 -5.75 -4.88
N THR A 217 15.47 -4.89 -4.57
CA THR A 217 15.41 -4.01 -3.42
C THR A 217 14.92 -2.65 -3.90
N PRO A 218 13.71 -2.20 -3.53
CA PRO A 218 13.32 -0.83 -3.77
C PRO A 218 14.28 0.09 -3.02
N GLU A 219 14.79 1.11 -3.69
CA GLU A 219 15.63 2.11 -3.04
C GLU A 219 14.86 2.88 -1.98
N THR A 220 15.55 3.30 -0.91
CA THR A 220 14.97 4.24 0.05
C THR A 220 14.74 5.59 -0.62
N SER A 221 13.55 6.16 -0.43
CA SER A 221 13.19 7.49 -0.94
C SER A 221 13.16 8.52 0.17
N TRP A 222 13.53 9.73 -0.17
CA TRP A 222 13.43 10.90 0.70
C TRP A 222 12.20 11.76 0.41
N ASP A 223 11.27 11.31 -0.45
CA ASP A 223 10.10 12.10 -0.88
C ASP A 223 9.24 12.54 0.29
N LEU A 224 8.99 11.67 1.28
CA LEU A 224 8.22 12.04 2.47
C LEU A 224 8.89 13.17 3.25
N LYS A 225 10.22 13.13 3.38
CA LYS A 225 10.96 14.19 4.07
C LYS A 225 11.02 15.48 3.25
N CYS A 226 11.34 15.38 1.96
CA CYS A 226 11.57 16.55 1.09
C CYS A 226 10.29 17.30 0.74
N HIS A 227 9.18 16.58 0.53
CA HIS A 227 7.94 17.17 0.03
C HIS A 227 6.89 17.41 1.12
N PHE A 228 6.95 16.67 2.22
CA PHE A 228 5.95 16.69 3.30
C PHE A 228 6.53 17.04 4.67
N ASN A 229 7.86 17.12 4.78
CA ASN A 229 8.58 17.29 6.06
C ASN A 229 8.25 16.21 7.11
N ILE A 230 7.99 14.98 6.64
CA ILE A 230 7.67 13.82 7.47
C ILE A 230 8.94 12.99 7.69
N GLY A 231 9.32 12.77 8.96
CA GLY A 231 10.33 11.80 9.35
C GLY A 231 9.68 10.43 9.55
N SER A 232 10.16 9.40 8.86
CA SER A 232 9.63 8.04 9.02
C SER A 232 10.31 7.34 10.20
N ARG A 233 9.52 6.62 11.02
CA ARG A 233 10.03 5.79 12.12
C ARG A 233 10.79 4.58 11.54
N THR A 234 11.74 4.07 12.32
CA THR A 234 12.33 2.74 12.07
C THR A 234 11.35 1.64 12.51
N LEU A 235 11.59 0.40 12.08
CA LEU A 235 10.75 -0.73 12.50
C LEU A 235 10.77 -0.93 14.03
N ASP A 236 11.92 -0.74 14.67
CA ASP A 236 12.04 -0.81 16.13
C ASP A 236 11.20 0.26 16.84
N GLN A 237 11.22 1.49 16.34
CA GLN A 237 10.40 2.58 16.88
C GLN A 237 8.91 2.31 16.66
N PHE A 238 8.54 1.84 15.47
CA PHE A 238 7.15 1.51 15.16
C PHE A 238 6.59 0.43 16.10
N ILE A 239 7.34 -0.65 16.34
CA ILE A 239 6.89 -1.73 17.23
C ILE A 239 6.70 -1.23 18.66
N LYS A 240 7.63 -0.40 19.16
CA LYS A 240 7.55 0.14 20.53
C LYS A 240 6.39 1.11 20.74
N ASP A 241 6.15 1.97 19.75
CA ASP A 241 5.12 3.01 19.85
C ASP A 241 3.70 2.45 19.64
N ASP A 242 3.57 1.42 18.80
CA ASP A 242 2.29 0.84 18.41
C ASP A 242 2.03 -0.56 19.02
N GLU A 243 2.71 -0.90 20.14
CA GLU A 243 2.60 -2.19 20.83
C GLU A 243 1.14 -2.59 21.13
N HIS A 244 0.29 -1.61 21.40
CA HIS A 244 -1.14 -1.83 21.69
C HIS A 244 -1.92 -2.42 20.49
N ILE A 245 -1.50 -2.18 19.25
CA ILE A 245 -2.15 -2.72 18.05
C ILE A 245 -1.88 -4.23 17.93
N PHE A 246 -0.71 -4.68 18.40
CA PHE A 246 -0.27 -6.05 18.23
C PHE A 246 -0.61 -6.96 19.41
N THR A 247 -0.92 -6.39 20.59
CA THR A 247 -1.20 -7.15 21.80
C THR A 247 -2.66 -7.60 21.90
N GLN A 248 -3.60 -6.95 21.23
CA GLN A 248 -5.02 -7.31 21.27
C GLN A 248 -5.29 -8.67 20.61
N ASP A 249 -4.66 -8.97 19.47
CA ASP A 249 -4.86 -10.25 18.76
C ASP A 249 -4.18 -11.44 19.43
N PHE A 250 -3.15 -11.21 20.26
CA PHE A 250 -2.44 -12.29 20.98
C PHE A 250 -3.09 -12.65 22.34
N ALA A 251 -3.99 -11.82 22.86
CA ALA A 251 -4.65 -12.07 24.14
C ALA A 251 -5.86 -13.01 24.00
N GLU A 252 -6.50 -13.06 22.83
CA GLU A 252 -7.67 -13.92 22.61
C GLU A 252 -7.32 -15.40 22.40
N ASP A 253 -6.10 -15.71 21.92
CA ASP A 253 -5.63 -17.11 21.71
C ASP A 253 -5.17 -17.82 23.00
N LYS A 254 -5.17 -17.18 24.17
CA LYS A 254 -4.80 -17.82 25.45
C LYS A 254 -5.96 -18.52 26.16
N ASN A 255 -7.16 -18.52 25.56
CA ASN A 255 -8.35 -19.15 26.13
C ASN A 255 -8.94 -20.27 25.26
N LEU A 256 -8.11 -20.98 24.48
CA LEU A 256 -8.49 -22.23 23.81
C LEU A 256 -7.62 -23.40 24.30
#